data_46b0c9e631f2efbde5d5c3c143d698fa
#
_entry.id   46b0c9e631f2efbde5d5c3c143d698fa
#
_cell.length_a   1.000
_cell.length_b   1.000
_cell.length_c   1.000
_cell.angle_alpha   90.00
_cell.angle_beta   90.00
_cell.angle_gamma   90.00
#
_symmetry.space_group_name_H-M   'P 1'
#
loop_
_entity.id
_entity.type
_entity.pdbx_description
1 polymer ?
#
loop_
_entity_poly.entity_id
_entity_poly.type
_entity_poly.pdbx_seq_one_letter_code
_entity_poly.pdbx_strand_id
1 'polypeptide(L)'
;MKEKIIILSGGFDPIHSGHISMFEEARELGDIVVLLNSDEWLIRKKGSFFMDWEDRESVAKNISGVIDVLHFNDDDGTAVQGILDVVKKY
;
A
#
# COMPACT_ATOMS: atom_id res chain seq x y z
N MET A 1 13.13 12.77 -8.93
CA MET A 1 12.29 11.58 -9.07
C MET A 1 13.12 10.41 -9.60
N LYS A 2 12.97 9.25 -9.03
CA LYS A 2 13.69 8.06 -9.49
C LYS A 2 12.95 7.45 -10.68
N GLU A 3 13.67 6.72 -11.52
CA GLU A 3 13.12 6.15 -12.75
C GLU A 3 12.22 4.93 -12.49
N LYS A 4 12.46 4.22 -11.38
CA LYS A 4 11.71 2.99 -11.06
C LYS A 4 10.58 3.29 -10.09
N ILE A 5 9.46 2.61 -10.32
CA ILE A 5 8.33 2.60 -9.39
C ILE A 5 8.32 1.25 -8.69
N ILE A 6 8.32 1.29 -7.36
CA ILE A 6 8.26 0.10 -6.53
C ILE A 6 6.85 0.02 -5.95
N ILE A 7 6.17 -1.08 -6.22
CA ILE A 7 4.81 -1.28 -5.73
C ILE A 7 4.86 -2.13 -4.47
N LEU A 8 4.30 -1.61 -3.39
CA LEU A 8 4.11 -2.36 -2.15
C LEU A 8 2.62 -2.44 -1.86
N SER A 9 2.11 -3.66 -1.67
CA SER A 9 0.68 -3.86 -1.40
C SER A 9 0.49 -4.50 -0.02
N GLY A 10 -0.61 -4.17 0.62
CA GLY A 10 -0.96 -4.77 1.91
C GLY A 10 -2.04 -4.02 2.64
N GLY A 11 -2.43 -4.57 3.78
CA GLY A 11 -3.41 -3.94 4.66
C GLY A 11 -2.78 -2.88 5.54
N PHE A 12 -1.57 -3.11 6.01
CA PHE A 12 -0.85 -2.19 6.90
C PHE A 12 -1.72 -1.73 8.06
N ASP A 13 -2.23 -2.68 8.81
CA ASP A 13 -3.21 -2.43 9.87
C ASP A 13 -2.81 -3.08 11.19
N PRO A 14 -1.94 -2.43 11.95
CA PRO A 14 -1.23 -1.19 11.68
C PRO A 14 0.11 -1.41 10.97
N ILE A 15 0.75 -0.32 10.56
CA ILE A 15 2.14 -0.35 10.11
C ILE A 15 3.03 -0.52 11.35
N HIS A 16 4.00 -1.42 11.24
CA HIS A 16 4.95 -1.68 12.33
C HIS A 16 6.39 -1.66 11.81
N SER A 17 7.35 -1.91 12.72
CA SER A 17 8.78 -1.79 12.39
C SER A 17 9.23 -2.68 11.22
N GLY A 18 8.64 -3.87 11.08
CA GLY A 18 8.93 -4.74 9.93
C GLY A 18 8.53 -4.10 8.60
N HIS A 19 7.38 -3.43 8.57
CA HIS A 19 6.95 -2.67 7.39
C HIS A 19 7.89 -1.51 7.10
N ILE A 20 8.34 -0.79 8.14
CA ILE A 20 9.24 0.34 7.97
C ILE A 20 10.57 -0.11 7.36
N SER A 21 11.10 -1.26 7.79
CA SER A 21 12.31 -1.83 7.18
C SER A 21 12.13 -2.11 5.69
N MET A 22 10.96 -2.64 5.31
CA MET A 22 10.62 -2.90 3.91
C MET A 22 10.57 -1.58 3.10
N PHE A 23 9.95 -0.54 3.65
CA PHE A 23 9.91 0.78 3.00
C PHE A 23 11.30 1.38 2.84
N GLU A 24 12.16 1.23 3.85
CA GLU A 24 13.53 1.72 3.78
C GLU A 24 14.32 1.06 2.64
N GLU A 25 14.19 -0.25 2.49
CA GLU A 25 14.84 -0.97 1.39
C GLU A 25 14.24 -0.55 0.04
N ALA A 26 12.92 -0.46 -0.04
CA ALA A 26 12.23 -0.13 -1.29
C ALA A 26 12.61 1.25 -1.81
N ARG A 27 12.74 2.26 -0.94
CA ARG A 27 13.06 3.60 -1.41
C ARG A 27 14.48 3.75 -1.95
N GLU A 28 15.38 2.83 -1.61
CA GLU A 28 16.70 2.80 -2.23
C GLU A 28 16.62 2.35 -3.69
N LEU A 29 15.57 1.61 -4.05
CA LEU A 29 15.38 1.07 -5.40
C LEU A 29 14.56 2.00 -6.30
N GLY A 30 13.64 2.79 -5.75
CA GLY A 30 12.79 3.65 -6.56
C GLY A 30 11.78 4.41 -5.72
N ASP A 31 10.86 5.08 -6.40
CA ASP A 31 9.74 5.76 -5.76
C ASP A 31 8.67 4.72 -5.41
N ILE A 32 8.09 4.84 -4.23
CA ILE A 32 7.15 3.84 -3.72
C ILE A 32 5.72 4.26 -3.98
N VAL A 33 4.94 3.36 -4.57
CA VAL A 33 3.48 3.47 -4.66
C VAL A 33 2.89 2.36 -3.80
N VAL A 34 2.04 2.73 -2.84
CA VAL A 34 1.40 1.78 -1.95
C VAL A 34 0.02 1.45 -2.49
N LEU A 35 -0.26 0.16 -2.65
CA LEU A 35 -1.59 -0.36 -2.91
C LEU A 35 -2.17 -0.80 -1.58
N LEU A 36 -3.11 -0.01 -1.06
CA LEU A 36 -3.63 -0.20 0.28
C LEU A 36 -4.96 -0.94 0.22
N ASN A 37 -5.02 -2.11 0.83
CA ASN A 37 -6.23 -2.94 0.82
C ASN A 37 -7.40 -2.25 1.51
N SER A 38 -8.62 -2.56 1.05
CA SER A 38 -9.86 -2.02 1.58
C SER A 38 -10.15 -2.52 3.00
N ASP A 39 -11.03 -1.83 3.70
CA ASP A 39 -11.55 -2.28 4.99
C ASP A 39 -12.26 -3.62 4.84
N GLU A 40 -13.03 -3.79 3.75
CA GLU A 40 -13.74 -5.05 3.46
C GLU A 40 -12.78 -6.22 3.31
N TRP A 41 -11.64 -6.02 2.65
CA TRP A 41 -10.61 -7.04 2.51
C TRP A 41 -10.07 -7.46 3.89
N LEU A 42 -9.83 -6.49 4.78
CA LEU A 42 -9.36 -6.77 6.13
C LEU A 42 -10.38 -7.56 6.93
N ILE A 43 -11.67 -7.21 6.79
CA ILE A 43 -12.76 -7.93 7.47
C ILE A 43 -12.81 -9.38 6.98
N ARG A 44 -12.71 -9.61 5.66
CA ARG A 44 -12.70 -10.96 5.11
C ARG A 44 -11.51 -11.76 5.59
N LYS A 45 -10.33 -11.12 5.70
CA LYS A 45 -9.10 -11.81 6.03
C LYS A 45 -8.96 -12.11 7.53
N LYS A 46 -9.31 -11.19 8.39
CA LYS A 46 -9.07 -11.33 9.84
C LYS A 46 -10.26 -10.98 10.73
N GLY A 47 -11.42 -10.72 10.14
CA GLY A 47 -12.67 -10.49 10.88
C GLY A 47 -12.90 -9.06 11.33
N SER A 48 -11.90 -8.20 11.30
CA SER A 48 -12.01 -6.80 11.71
C SER A 48 -10.81 -6.01 11.21
N PHE A 49 -10.86 -4.69 11.37
CA PHE A 49 -9.69 -3.86 11.13
C PHE A 49 -9.44 -2.97 12.36
N PHE A 50 -8.17 -2.64 12.57
CA PHE A 50 -7.74 -1.77 13.66
C PHE A 50 -7.89 -0.29 13.29
N MET A 51 -7.52 0.07 12.04
CA MET A 51 -7.61 1.42 11.51
C MET A 51 -8.33 1.36 10.17
N ASP A 52 -9.23 2.34 9.95
CA ASP A 52 -9.93 2.42 8.65
C ASP A 52 -8.97 2.85 7.53
N TRP A 53 -9.49 2.83 6.30
CA TRP A 53 -8.65 3.09 5.12
C TRP A 53 -8.02 4.49 5.17
N GLU A 54 -8.79 5.51 5.56
CA GLU A 54 -8.28 6.88 5.61
C GLU A 54 -7.16 7.05 6.62
N ASP A 55 -7.27 6.41 7.78
CA ASP A 55 -6.21 6.44 8.79
C ASP A 55 -4.96 5.74 8.30
N ARG A 56 -5.14 4.58 7.66
CA ARG A 56 -4.02 3.82 7.11
C ARG A 56 -3.34 4.58 5.97
N GLU A 57 -4.12 5.24 5.12
CA GLU A 57 -3.59 6.10 4.07
C GLU A 57 -2.75 7.24 4.65
N SER A 58 -3.27 7.90 5.68
CA SER A 58 -2.59 9.02 6.33
C SER A 58 -1.20 8.61 6.85
N VAL A 59 -1.11 7.43 7.43
CA VAL A 59 0.17 6.92 7.91
C VAL A 59 1.09 6.57 6.74
N ALA A 60 0.58 5.82 5.78
CA ALA A 60 1.41 5.34 4.66
C ALA A 60 1.98 6.47 3.81
N LYS A 61 1.16 7.49 3.50
CA LYS A 61 1.62 8.59 2.64
C LYS A 61 2.67 9.47 3.29
N ASN A 62 2.84 9.38 4.60
CA ASN A 62 3.85 10.13 5.33
C ASN A 62 5.15 9.35 5.54
N ILE A 63 5.24 8.14 5.03
CA ILE A 63 6.48 7.37 5.07
C ILE A 63 7.42 7.87 3.99
N SER A 64 8.67 8.10 4.35
CA SER A 64 9.68 8.59 3.42
C SER A 64 9.79 7.68 2.19
N GLY A 65 9.77 8.28 1.01
CA GLY A 65 9.88 7.57 -0.26
C GLY A 65 8.55 7.22 -0.91
N VAL A 66 7.45 7.31 -0.18
CA VAL A 66 6.11 7.05 -0.72
C VAL A 66 5.64 8.28 -1.49
N ILE A 67 5.35 8.09 -2.78
CA ILE A 67 4.85 9.17 -3.63
C ILE A 67 3.34 9.10 -3.86
N ASP A 68 2.73 7.96 -3.59
CA ASP A 68 1.29 7.79 -3.81
C ASP A 68 0.77 6.61 -3.01
N VAL A 69 -0.49 6.70 -2.58
CA VAL A 69 -1.22 5.61 -1.93
C VAL A 69 -2.53 5.45 -2.68
N LEU A 70 -2.78 4.27 -3.23
CA LEU A 70 -3.94 4.04 -4.08
C LEU A 70 -4.94 3.11 -3.43
N HIS A 71 -6.21 3.48 -3.57
CA HIS A 71 -7.35 2.60 -3.33
C HIS A 71 -7.56 1.78 -4.61
N PHE A 72 -7.82 0.50 -4.48
CA PHE A 72 -8.03 -0.37 -5.64
C PHE A 72 -9.09 -1.43 -5.34
N ASN A 73 -9.62 -2.03 -6.41
CA ASN A 73 -10.59 -3.11 -6.26
C ASN A 73 -9.87 -4.39 -5.87
N ASP A 74 -10.09 -4.86 -4.65
CA ASP A 74 -9.52 -6.09 -4.11
C ASP A 74 -10.59 -7.15 -3.79
N ASP A 75 -11.75 -7.06 -4.45
CA ASP A 75 -12.86 -7.98 -4.21
C ASP A 75 -12.49 -9.43 -4.54
N ASP A 76 -11.59 -9.65 -5.48
CA ASP A 76 -11.11 -11.00 -5.83
C ASP A 76 -10.02 -11.53 -4.89
N GLY A 77 -9.66 -10.76 -3.88
CA GLY A 77 -8.63 -11.13 -2.91
C GLY A 77 -7.20 -10.92 -3.38
N THR A 78 -7.00 -10.33 -4.59
CA THR A 78 -5.66 -10.12 -5.15
C THR A 78 -5.37 -8.64 -5.35
N ALA A 79 -4.11 -8.31 -5.61
CA ALA A 79 -3.68 -6.95 -5.93
C ALA A 79 -3.57 -6.71 -7.45
N VAL A 80 -4.06 -7.62 -8.27
CA VAL A 80 -3.90 -7.54 -9.73
C VAL A 80 -4.47 -6.24 -10.30
N GLN A 81 -5.69 -5.88 -9.91
CA GLN A 81 -6.30 -4.64 -10.41
C GLN A 81 -5.50 -3.41 -9.99
N GLY A 82 -5.00 -3.40 -8.76
CA GLY A 82 -4.16 -2.30 -8.28
C GLY A 82 -2.87 -2.16 -9.07
N ILE A 83 -2.24 -3.28 -9.39
CA ILE A 83 -1.01 -3.28 -10.20
C ILE A 83 -1.30 -2.72 -11.59
N LEU A 84 -2.41 -3.12 -12.21
CA LEU A 84 -2.82 -2.59 -13.51
C LEU A 84 -3.07 -1.08 -13.44
N ASP A 85 -3.68 -0.61 -12.36
CA ASP A 85 -3.93 0.81 -12.16
C ASP A 85 -2.63 1.61 -12.07
N VAL A 86 -1.62 1.07 -11.38
CA VAL A 86 -0.30 1.70 -11.29
C VAL A 86 0.37 1.77 -12.64
N VAL A 87 0.32 0.68 -13.41
CA VAL A 87 0.91 0.62 -14.76
C VAL A 87 0.30 1.69 -15.65
N LYS A 88 -1.01 1.92 -15.55
CA LYS A 88 -1.69 2.96 -16.35
C LYS A 88 -1.30 4.37 -15.92
N LYS A 89 -1.08 4.58 -14.62
CA LYS A 89 -0.79 5.91 -14.09
C LYS A 89 0.67 6.30 -14.24
N TYR A 90 1.56 5.36 -14.13
CA TYR A 90 3.00 5.55 -14.16
C TYR A 90 3.63 4.73 -15.26
#